data_cb9f7fbc7d84e3867a6427bf4245af1a
#
_entry.id   cb9f7fbc7d84e3867a6427bf4245af1a
#
_cell.length_a   1.000
_cell.length_b   1.000
_cell.length_c   1.000
_cell.angle_alpha   90.00
_cell.angle_beta   90.00
_cell.angle_gamma   90.00
#
_symmetry.space_group_name_H-M   'P 1'
#
loop_
_entity.id
_entity.type
_entity.pdbx_description
1 polymer ?
#
loop_
_entity_poly.entity_id
_entity_poly.type
_entity_poly.pdbx_seq_one_letter_code
_entity_poly.pdbx_strand_id
1 'polypeptide(L)'
;MKIRNAAAAATGFALLGTALAGTAQATPTTEDLTLSVTQSTARSTADAAAAACRPGLSRTRSCQVVNASVTVRRNGTPVGQARFTISHQMTLQVKSHKWEETISVSKAQIISNAGGIRMGLKVTCGNPCSTSNKFPQGRTLGAPVSGKIGYTDNTKAFKSHGTASRYSYTFLKAGYTPGGFAYSSASYRCDDTYAKKPGQQRARQRPGCVFPQVTPTLTDMASLPNIGPGIKKIQARGGHYGRPGSGHPLHYLTDKAKSDANRRAVCAGKTAPPGSAGPSCDEYPFASTREGGTALPAASRGITWVPVRENNRQGGMINKFELGNRLLNGDAFWVKV
;
A
#
# COMPACT_ATOMS: atom_id res chain seq x y z
N MET A 1 65.26 15.42 -7.46
CA MET A 1 66.58 16.15 -7.22
C MET A 1 66.77 16.29 -5.73
N LYS A 2 67.85 15.67 -5.26
CA LYS A 2 68.60 15.82 -3.99
C LYS A 2 67.91 15.56 -2.64
N ILE A 3 68.28 14.40 -2.15
CA ILE A 3 68.52 13.89 -0.81
C ILE A 3 69.33 14.88 0.07
N ARG A 4 69.02 15.02 1.35
CA ARG A 4 70.06 15.22 2.38
C ARG A 4 69.61 14.58 3.70
N ASN A 5 70.37 13.54 4.08
CA ASN A 5 70.46 12.98 5.43
C ASN A 5 71.18 13.94 6.37
N ALA A 6 70.81 13.96 7.64
CA ALA A 6 71.70 14.37 8.73
C ALA A 6 71.40 13.46 9.95
N ALA A 7 72.45 12.71 10.28
CA ALA A 7 72.53 11.96 11.55
C ALA A 7 73.08 12.91 12.65
N ALA A 8 72.66 12.75 13.87
CA ALA A 8 73.36 13.26 15.06
C ALA A 8 73.13 12.38 16.27
N ALA A 9 74.14 11.92 16.75
CA ALA A 9 74.68 11.26 17.89
C ALA A 9 73.90 11.16 19.21
N ALA A 10 74.07 9.99 19.81
CA ALA A 10 73.67 9.60 21.16
C ALA A 10 74.58 10.24 22.21
N THR A 11 73.98 10.67 23.32
CA THR A 11 74.66 10.79 24.62
C THR A 11 73.72 10.21 25.69
N GLY A 12 74.22 9.15 26.31
CA GLY A 12 73.55 8.45 27.41
C GLY A 12 73.66 9.23 28.72
N PHE A 13 72.53 9.23 29.44
CA PHE A 13 72.49 9.53 30.87
C PHE A 13 71.73 8.41 31.56
N ALA A 14 72.44 7.65 32.38
CA ALA A 14 71.88 6.70 33.32
C ALA A 14 71.32 7.45 34.53
N LEU A 15 70.00 7.42 34.73
CA LEU A 15 69.35 7.83 35.95
C LEU A 15 68.68 6.63 36.58
N LEU A 16 69.17 6.23 37.73
CA LEU A 16 68.48 5.30 38.65
C LEU A 16 67.15 5.94 39.05
N GLY A 17 66.03 5.40 38.56
CA GLY A 17 64.68 5.80 38.96
C GLY A 17 64.05 4.70 39.82
N THR A 18 63.73 5.01 41.05
CA THR A 18 62.96 4.24 42.00
C THR A 18 61.64 3.82 41.42
N ALA A 19 61.35 2.53 41.40
CA ALA A 19 60.06 1.97 41.01
C ALA A 19 59.02 2.40 42.07
N LEU A 20 58.20 3.40 41.73
CA LEU A 20 56.92 3.61 42.38
C LEU A 20 55.92 2.59 41.78
N ALA A 21 55.52 1.64 42.60
CA ALA A 21 54.41 0.73 42.32
C ALA A 21 53.15 1.57 42.20
N GLY A 22 52.85 2.01 40.95
CA GLY A 22 51.58 2.61 40.60
C GLY A 22 50.49 1.57 40.70
N THR A 23 49.57 1.67 41.66
CA THR A 23 48.31 0.98 41.66
C THR A 23 47.59 1.26 40.36
N ALA A 24 47.50 0.26 39.46
CA ALA A 24 46.68 0.35 38.27
C ALA A 24 45.24 0.57 38.74
N GLN A 25 44.77 1.80 38.69
CA GLN A 25 43.34 2.09 38.77
C GLN A 25 42.70 1.45 37.56
N ALA A 26 41.97 0.36 37.80
CA ALA A 26 41.06 -0.20 36.80
C ALA A 26 40.11 0.92 36.36
N THR A 27 40.27 1.41 35.15
CA THR A 27 39.28 2.26 34.50
C THR A 27 37.97 1.51 34.51
N PRO A 28 36.86 2.07 35.04
CA PRO A 28 35.57 1.41 34.99
C PRO A 28 35.22 1.17 33.53
N THR A 29 35.22 -0.09 33.14
CA THR A 29 34.69 -0.49 31.83
C THR A 29 33.20 -0.17 31.85
N THR A 30 32.80 0.89 31.15
CA THR A 30 31.39 1.22 30.96
C THR A 30 30.76 0.02 30.25
N GLU A 31 29.81 -0.63 30.92
CA GLU A 31 29.05 -1.76 30.32
C GLU A 31 28.36 -1.26 29.05
N ASP A 32 28.56 -1.94 27.92
CA ASP A 32 27.83 -1.69 26.69
C ASP A 32 26.44 -2.32 26.78
N LEU A 33 25.44 -1.48 27.09
CA LEU A 33 24.04 -1.87 27.25
C LEU A 33 23.22 -1.40 26.02
N THR A 34 22.79 -2.33 25.17
CA THR A 34 22.12 -2.03 23.90
C THR A 34 20.81 -2.78 23.71
N LEU A 35 19.89 -2.19 22.92
CA LEU A 35 18.70 -2.85 22.40
C LEU A 35 18.89 -3.14 20.92
N SER A 36 18.92 -4.40 20.53
CA SER A 36 18.84 -4.80 19.14
C SER A 36 17.43 -5.22 18.75
N VAL A 37 16.96 -4.80 17.58
CA VAL A 37 15.58 -5.03 17.16
C VAL A 37 15.55 -5.73 15.81
N THR A 38 14.76 -6.80 15.72
CA THR A 38 14.50 -7.53 14.48
C THR A 38 13.01 -7.51 14.16
N GLN A 39 12.68 -7.49 12.88
CA GLN A 39 11.32 -7.58 12.38
C GLN A 39 11.23 -8.52 11.18
N SER A 40 10.06 -9.14 11.02
CA SER A 40 9.70 -9.89 9.82
C SER A 40 8.22 -9.70 9.51
N THR A 41 7.86 -9.68 8.24
CA THR A 41 6.45 -9.72 7.84
C THR A 41 5.90 -11.11 8.18
N ALA A 42 4.73 -11.17 8.81
CA ALA A 42 4.07 -12.44 9.11
C ALA A 42 3.70 -13.14 7.80
N ARG A 43 4.21 -14.35 7.60
CA ARG A 43 4.01 -15.17 6.39
C ARG A 43 3.07 -16.34 6.60
N SER A 44 2.75 -16.67 7.87
CA SER A 44 1.93 -17.83 8.21
C SER A 44 0.62 -17.44 8.89
N THR A 45 -0.39 -18.32 8.81
CA THR A 45 -1.66 -18.17 9.53
C THR A 45 -1.49 -18.26 11.04
N ALA A 46 -0.49 -19.00 11.54
CA ALA A 46 -0.16 -19.09 12.96
C ALA A 46 0.38 -17.75 13.51
N ASP A 47 1.22 -17.05 12.73
CA ASP A 47 1.73 -15.72 13.10
C ASP A 47 0.60 -14.66 13.10
N ALA A 48 -0.39 -14.85 12.22
CA ALA A 48 -1.55 -13.97 12.12
C ALA A 48 -2.59 -14.21 13.22
N ALA A 49 -2.57 -15.34 13.92
CA ALA A 49 -3.55 -15.68 14.96
C ALA A 49 -3.52 -14.71 16.16
N ALA A 50 -2.38 -14.08 16.43
CA ALA A 50 -2.23 -13.06 17.47
C ALA A 50 -2.52 -11.63 16.95
N ALA A 51 -2.79 -11.46 15.66
CA ALA A 51 -3.00 -10.16 15.03
C ALA A 51 -4.47 -9.72 15.14
N ALA A 52 -4.68 -8.42 15.28
CA ALA A 52 -6.03 -7.83 15.32
C ALA A 52 -6.74 -7.84 13.96
N CYS A 53 -6.03 -8.17 12.86
CA CYS A 53 -6.60 -8.28 11.51
C CYS A 53 -5.91 -9.37 10.70
N ARG A 54 -6.58 -9.90 9.68
CA ARG A 54 -6.00 -10.87 8.73
C ARG A 54 -5.18 -10.14 7.67
N PRO A 55 -3.92 -10.53 7.44
CA PRO A 55 -3.08 -9.95 6.38
C PRO A 55 -3.78 -9.97 5.03
N GLY A 56 -3.72 -8.86 4.32
CA GLY A 56 -4.32 -8.75 3.00
C GLY A 56 -4.46 -7.31 2.52
N LEU A 57 -4.71 -7.18 1.23
CA LEU A 57 -4.89 -5.91 0.55
C LEU A 57 -6.11 -5.97 -0.36
N SER A 58 -6.99 -5.00 -0.24
CA SER A 58 -8.10 -4.75 -1.15
C SER A 58 -8.06 -3.31 -1.65
N ARG A 59 -8.98 -2.92 -2.53
CA ARG A 59 -8.99 -1.57 -3.11
C ARG A 59 -9.03 -0.44 -2.06
N THR A 60 -9.58 -0.70 -0.86
CA THR A 60 -9.71 0.31 0.20
C THR A 60 -9.23 -0.15 1.57
N ARG A 61 -8.86 -1.40 1.74
CA ARG A 61 -8.42 -1.93 3.03
C ARG A 61 -7.06 -2.59 2.91
N SER A 62 -6.22 -2.35 3.90
CA SER A 62 -4.93 -3.03 4.09
C SER A 62 -4.86 -3.55 5.51
N CYS A 63 -4.44 -4.80 5.67
CA CYS A 63 -3.95 -5.33 6.93
C CYS A 63 -2.51 -5.80 6.73
N GLN A 64 -1.58 -5.16 7.44
CA GLN A 64 -0.17 -5.54 7.49
C GLN A 64 0.16 -6.04 8.89
N VAL A 65 0.79 -7.19 8.97
CA VAL A 65 1.20 -7.81 10.24
C VAL A 65 2.70 -8.01 10.25
N VAL A 66 3.34 -7.58 11.33
CA VAL A 66 4.79 -7.62 11.53
C VAL A 66 5.09 -8.30 12.86
N ASN A 67 5.91 -9.34 12.84
CA ASN A 67 6.50 -9.93 14.02
C ASN A 67 7.74 -9.13 14.41
N ALA A 68 7.83 -8.72 15.66
CA ALA A 68 8.92 -7.92 16.19
C ALA A 68 9.55 -8.60 17.42
N SER A 69 10.86 -8.47 17.52
CA SER A 69 11.62 -8.94 18.67
C SER A 69 12.61 -7.87 19.10
N VAL A 70 12.61 -7.52 20.39
CA VAL A 70 13.59 -6.63 21.00
C VAL A 70 14.49 -7.48 21.91
N THR A 71 15.77 -7.53 21.59
CA THR A 71 16.79 -8.25 22.37
C THR A 71 17.59 -7.27 23.20
N VAL A 72 17.63 -7.49 24.51
CA VAL A 72 18.46 -6.75 25.47
C VAL A 72 19.85 -7.39 25.49
N ARG A 73 20.89 -6.59 25.27
CA ARG A 73 22.27 -7.04 25.25
C ARG A 73 23.11 -6.32 26.31
N ARG A 74 24.01 -7.06 26.93
CA ARG A 74 25.05 -6.56 27.83
C ARG A 74 26.39 -7.01 27.29
N ASN A 75 27.29 -6.07 26.97
CA ASN A 75 28.59 -6.35 26.34
C ASN A 75 28.46 -7.30 25.13
N GLY A 76 27.48 -7.01 24.25
CA GLY A 76 27.19 -7.81 23.07
C GLY A 76 26.40 -9.11 23.30
N THR A 77 26.35 -9.63 24.54
CA THR A 77 25.66 -10.88 24.89
C THR A 77 24.16 -10.67 25.12
N PRO A 78 23.27 -11.47 24.51
CA PRO A 78 21.84 -11.43 24.79
C PRO A 78 21.52 -11.82 26.23
N VAL A 79 20.83 -10.95 26.98
CA VAL A 79 20.44 -11.18 28.37
C VAL A 79 18.91 -11.14 28.58
N GLY A 80 18.13 -10.86 27.54
CA GLY A 80 16.68 -10.88 27.59
C GLY A 80 16.06 -10.59 26.22
N GLN A 81 14.80 -10.97 26.05
CA GLN A 81 14.09 -10.77 24.79
C GLN A 81 12.59 -10.48 25.03
N ALA A 82 12.03 -9.56 24.26
CA ALA A 82 10.59 -9.32 24.16
C ALA A 82 10.13 -9.64 22.73
N ARG A 83 9.12 -10.52 22.58
CA ARG A 83 8.53 -10.90 21.29
C ARG A 83 7.07 -10.50 21.26
N PHE A 84 6.63 -9.89 20.18
CA PHE A 84 5.25 -9.43 19.99
C PHE A 84 4.92 -9.24 18.51
N THR A 85 3.63 -9.10 18.22
CA THR A 85 3.11 -8.84 16.87
C THR A 85 2.54 -7.44 16.80
N ILE A 86 2.78 -6.74 15.72
CA ILE A 86 2.17 -5.44 15.40
C ILE A 86 1.26 -5.65 14.19
N SER A 87 0.02 -5.19 14.28
CA SER A 87 -0.91 -5.17 13.17
C SER A 87 -1.33 -3.76 12.83
N HIS A 88 -1.37 -3.46 11.54
CA HIS A 88 -1.76 -2.20 10.93
C HIS A 88 -3.02 -2.44 10.10
N GLN A 89 -4.14 -1.89 10.50
CA GLN A 89 -5.40 -1.98 9.78
C GLN A 89 -5.80 -0.60 9.25
N MET A 90 -5.53 -0.33 7.99
CA MET A 90 -5.86 0.92 7.31
C MET A 90 -7.13 0.75 6.48
N THR A 91 -8.04 1.74 6.53
CA THR A 91 -9.25 1.78 5.72
C THR A 91 -9.35 3.12 5.00
N LEU A 92 -8.98 3.14 3.73
CA LEU A 92 -9.08 4.30 2.84
C LEU A 92 -10.55 4.58 2.48
N GLN A 93 -10.84 5.82 2.10
CA GLN A 93 -12.18 6.29 1.75
C GLN A 93 -12.23 6.75 0.29
N VAL A 94 -13.12 6.15 -0.52
CA VAL A 94 -13.29 6.52 -1.94
C VAL A 94 -13.95 7.89 -2.15
N LYS A 95 -14.49 8.49 -1.09
CA LYS A 95 -15.21 9.79 -1.12
C LYS A 95 -14.74 10.75 -0.03
N SER A 96 -13.54 10.55 0.52
CA SER A 96 -12.93 11.42 1.52
C SER A 96 -11.41 11.35 1.46
N HIS A 97 -10.77 12.49 1.62
CA HIS A 97 -9.33 12.59 1.87
C HIS A 97 -8.97 12.38 3.35
N LYS A 98 -9.95 12.05 4.20
CA LYS A 98 -9.72 11.71 5.62
C LYS A 98 -10.01 10.24 5.83
N TRP A 99 -9.09 9.56 6.52
CA TRP A 99 -9.24 8.15 6.89
C TRP A 99 -8.51 7.85 8.19
N GLU A 100 -8.72 6.65 8.71
CA GLU A 100 -8.08 6.18 9.92
C GLU A 100 -7.37 4.84 9.69
N GLU A 101 -6.36 4.62 10.50
CA GLU A 101 -5.67 3.36 10.66
C GLU A 101 -5.70 2.97 12.13
N THR A 102 -5.99 1.72 12.42
CA THR A 102 -5.85 1.14 13.76
C THR A 102 -4.53 0.36 13.81
N ILE A 103 -3.69 0.70 14.80
CA ILE A 103 -2.45 -0.01 15.08
C ILE A 103 -2.64 -0.75 16.38
N SER A 104 -2.38 -2.06 16.39
CA SER A 104 -2.49 -2.90 17.58
C SER A 104 -1.20 -3.68 17.78
N VAL A 105 -0.74 -3.70 19.03
CA VAL A 105 0.41 -4.49 19.48
C VAL A 105 -0.11 -5.58 20.40
N SER A 106 0.25 -6.82 20.13
CA SER A 106 -0.17 -7.97 20.93
C SER A 106 0.44 -7.95 22.35
N LYS A 107 -0.04 -8.80 23.24
CA LYS A 107 0.68 -9.12 24.47
C LYS A 107 2.12 -9.54 24.10
N ALA A 108 3.11 -8.93 24.73
CA ALA A 108 4.50 -9.29 24.53
C ALA A 108 4.89 -10.49 25.43
N GLN A 109 5.59 -11.46 24.84
CA GLN A 109 6.29 -12.49 25.58
C GLN A 109 7.60 -11.90 26.09
N ILE A 110 7.71 -11.70 27.40
CA ILE A 110 8.89 -11.14 28.05
C ILE A 110 9.74 -12.28 28.61
N ILE A 111 11.01 -12.33 28.23
CA ILE A 111 11.98 -13.37 28.62
C ILE A 111 13.14 -12.66 29.32
N SER A 112 13.49 -13.14 30.51
CA SER A 112 14.62 -12.66 31.31
C SER A 112 14.61 -11.13 31.50
N ASN A 113 15.71 -10.43 31.26
CA ASN A 113 15.91 -9.01 31.54
C ASN A 113 15.18 -8.06 30.53
N ALA A 114 14.20 -8.53 29.75
CA ALA A 114 13.47 -7.69 28.80
C ALA A 114 12.28 -6.92 29.40
N GLY A 115 12.05 -7.02 30.72
CA GLY A 115 11.04 -6.19 31.38
C GLY A 115 11.37 -4.69 31.32
N GLY A 116 10.34 -3.84 31.38
CA GLY A 116 10.48 -2.39 31.45
C GLY A 116 10.85 -1.71 30.11
N ILE A 117 10.86 -2.41 28.98
CA ILE A 117 11.06 -1.80 27.68
C ILE A 117 9.82 -0.97 27.31
N ARG A 118 10.02 0.31 27.00
CA ARG A 118 8.97 1.26 26.57
C ARG A 118 9.01 1.43 25.07
N MET A 119 7.85 1.50 24.43
CA MET A 119 7.70 1.62 22.99
C MET A 119 7.16 3.01 22.63
N GLY A 120 7.77 3.63 21.59
CA GLY A 120 7.28 4.82 20.90
C GLY A 120 6.98 4.52 19.44
N LEU A 121 6.06 5.28 18.84
CA LEU A 121 5.68 5.19 17.43
C LEU A 121 5.56 6.58 16.83
N LYS A 122 6.32 6.83 15.77
CA LYS A 122 6.13 7.97 14.86
C LYS A 122 5.56 7.47 13.54
N VAL A 123 4.52 8.16 13.04
CA VAL A 123 3.92 7.87 11.74
C VAL A 123 3.97 9.12 10.89
N THR A 124 4.39 8.98 9.66
CA THR A 124 4.42 10.07 8.66
C THR A 124 3.87 9.58 7.34
N CYS A 125 3.40 10.49 6.50
CA CYS A 125 3.08 10.27 5.10
C CYS A 125 3.66 11.44 4.28
N GLY A 126 3.87 11.24 2.96
CA GLY A 126 4.44 12.28 2.09
C GLY A 126 3.49 13.46 1.88
N ASN A 127 4.04 14.69 1.74
CA ASN A 127 3.26 15.88 1.38
C ASN A 127 2.49 15.63 0.06
N PRO A 128 1.20 16.00 -0.04
CA PRO A 128 0.40 16.86 0.85
C PRO A 128 -0.38 16.11 1.97
N CYS A 129 0.01 14.89 2.31
CA CYS A 129 -0.60 14.12 3.38
C CYS A 129 -0.05 14.53 4.76
N SER A 130 -0.90 14.53 5.77
CA SER A 130 -0.58 14.77 7.18
C SER A 130 -1.18 13.70 8.08
N THR A 131 -0.57 13.49 9.25
CA THR A 131 -1.01 12.49 10.23
C THR A 131 -1.30 13.10 11.59
N SER A 132 -2.28 12.51 12.29
CA SER A 132 -2.57 12.77 13.71
C SER A 132 -2.40 11.46 14.48
N ASN A 133 -1.35 11.39 15.30
CA ASN A 133 -0.99 10.17 16.02
C ASN A 133 -1.67 10.15 17.40
N LYS A 134 -2.67 9.28 17.55
CA LYS A 134 -3.37 9.00 18.81
C LYS A 134 -2.98 7.62 19.40
N PHE A 135 -1.91 7.02 18.93
CA PHE A 135 -1.37 5.80 19.50
C PHE A 135 -0.70 6.12 20.86
N PRO A 136 -0.98 5.34 21.93
CA PRO A 136 -0.40 5.58 23.26
C PRO A 136 1.12 5.48 23.23
N GLN A 137 1.82 6.60 23.49
CA GLN A 137 3.28 6.68 23.48
C GLN A 137 3.90 6.23 24.79
N GLY A 138 5.13 5.71 24.74
CA GLY A 138 5.91 5.33 25.92
C GLY A 138 5.31 4.23 26.78
N ARG A 139 4.41 3.42 26.23
CA ARG A 139 3.84 2.25 26.93
C ARG A 139 4.88 1.17 27.10
N THR A 140 4.90 0.57 28.28
CA THR A 140 5.76 -0.59 28.54
C THR A 140 5.23 -1.81 27.79
N LEU A 141 6.13 -2.54 27.12
CA LEU A 141 5.80 -3.84 26.50
C LEU A 141 5.36 -4.84 27.59
N GLY A 142 4.31 -5.60 27.26
CA GLY A 142 3.72 -6.60 28.16
C GLY A 142 2.24 -6.77 27.84
N ALA A 143 1.37 -5.90 28.33
CA ALA A 143 -0.05 -5.91 28.00
C ALA A 143 -0.30 -5.46 26.54
N PRO A 144 -1.37 -5.95 25.88
CA PRO A 144 -1.76 -5.47 24.56
C PRO A 144 -2.04 -3.97 24.59
N VAL A 145 -1.74 -3.29 23.48
CA VAL A 145 -2.05 -1.88 23.30
C VAL A 145 -2.57 -1.62 21.89
N SER A 146 -3.55 -0.75 21.76
CA SER A 146 -4.08 -0.32 20.48
C SER A 146 -4.28 1.19 20.45
N GLY A 147 -4.21 1.78 19.26
CA GLY A 147 -4.44 3.19 19.04
C GLY A 147 -4.74 3.50 17.59
N LYS A 148 -5.14 4.75 17.35
CA LYS A 148 -5.52 5.21 16.01
C LYS A 148 -4.54 6.24 15.48
N ILE A 149 -4.34 6.19 14.17
CA ILE A 149 -3.69 7.24 13.40
C ILE A 149 -4.74 7.84 12.47
N GLY A 150 -4.99 9.12 12.59
CA GLY A 150 -5.80 9.87 11.65
C GLY A 150 -4.93 10.38 10.50
N TYR A 151 -5.45 10.37 9.29
CA TYR A 151 -4.81 10.87 8.09
C TYR A 151 -5.67 11.93 7.42
N THR A 152 -5.04 12.94 6.85
CA THR A 152 -5.69 13.94 5.99
C THR A 152 -4.77 14.18 4.79
N ASP A 153 -5.29 13.97 3.58
CA ASP A 153 -4.62 14.34 2.35
C ASP A 153 -5.21 15.64 1.80
N ASN A 154 -4.38 16.53 1.25
CA ASN A 154 -4.77 17.83 0.72
C ASN A 154 -4.49 17.95 -0.78
N THR A 155 -4.57 16.83 -1.51
CA THR A 155 -4.45 16.82 -2.98
C THR A 155 -5.45 17.78 -3.57
N LYS A 156 -4.95 18.70 -4.43
CA LYS A 156 -5.74 19.75 -5.06
C LYS A 156 -6.67 19.18 -6.15
N ALA A 157 -7.72 19.94 -6.48
CA ALA A 157 -8.66 19.64 -7.56
C ALA A 157 -7.92 19.26 -8.87
N PHE A 158 -8.41 18.23 -9.55
CA PHE A 158 -7.87 17.63 -10.79
C PHE A 158 -6.46 17.04 -10.68
N LYS A 159 -5.95 16.84 -9.46
CA LYS A 159 -4.65 16.23 -9.21
C LYS A 159 -4.81 14.86 -8.53
N SER A 160 -3.75 14.08 -8.62
CA SER A 160 -3.57 12.83 -7.88
C SER A 160 -2.19 12.80 -7.23
N HIS A 161 -2.07 12.11 -6.12
CA HIS A 161 -0.84 11.96 -5.35
C HIS A 161 -0.71 10.51 -4.86
N GLY A 162 0.42 9.90 -5.14
CA GLY A 162 0.79 8.57 -4.65
C GLY A 162 1.75 8.67 -3.48
N THR A 163 1.48 7.96 -2.39
CA THR A 163 2.33 7.94 -1.20
C THR A 163 2.19 6.62 -0.43
N ALA A 164 2.95 6.48 0.65
CA ALA A 164 2.83 5.41 1.64
C ALA A 164 3.05 5.99 3.04
N SER A 165 2.43 5.39 4.03
CA SER A 165 2.71 5.71 5.43
C SER A 165 4.03 5.08 5.83
N ARG A 166 4.88 5.83 6.56
CA ARG A 166 6.11 5.34 7.15
C ARG A 166 5.94 5.25 8.66
N TYR A 167 6.18 4.08 9.20
CA TYR A 167 6.14 3.77 10.63
C TYR A 167 7.56 3.69 11.16
N SER A 168 7.85 4.44 12.24
CA SER A 168 9.14 4.39 12.92
C SER A 168 8.89 4.03 14.39
N TYR A 169 9.27 2.84 14.78
CA TYR A 169 9.18 2.34 16.14
C TYR A 169 10.50 2.55 16.87
N THR A 170 10.43 3.02 18.12
CA THR A 170 11.57 3.18 19.02
C THR A 170 11.31 2.41 20.31
N PHE A 171 12.36 1.79 20.83
CA PHE A 171 12.33 1.03 22.07
C PHE A 171 13.36 1.59 23.03
N LEU A 172 12.94 1.86 24.25
CA LEU A 172 13.71 2.49 25.30
C LEU A 172 13.71 1.60 26.56
N LYS A 173 14.86 1.42 27.16
CA LYS A 173 15.02 0.80 28.49
C LYS A 173 16.03 1.63 29.25
N ALA A 174 15.75 1.95 30.54
CA ALA A 174 16.62 2.77 31.37
C ALA A 174 18.04 2.17 31.43
N GLY A 175 19.04 3.00 31.16
CA GLY A 175 20.46 2.60 31.13
C GLY A 175 20.91 1.90 29.82
N TYR A 176 20.04 1.70 28.84
CA TYR A 176 20.37 1.03 27.57
C TYR A 176 20.32 1.99 26.39
N THR A 177 21.23 1.79 25.44
CA THR A 177 21.15 2.48 24.14
C THR A 177 19.84 2.08 23.42
N PRO A 178 19.05 3.06 22.94
CA PRO A 178 17.79 2.78 22.28
C PRO A 178 17.94 1.93 21.01
N GLY A 179 16.93 1.09 20.76
CA GLY A 179 16.79 0.35 19.50
C GLY A 179 15.53 0.78 18.74
N GLY A 180 15.45 0.42 17.47
CA GLY A 180 14.26 0.71 16.68
C GLY A 180 14.29 0.09 15.30
N PHE A 181 13.18 0.21 14.59
CA PHE A 181 13.03 -0.15 13.19
C PHE A 181 12.00 0.72 12.49
N ALA A 182 12.04 0.72 11.16
CA ALA A 182 11.05 1.43 10.36
C ALA A 182 10.66 0.61 9.14
N TYR A 183 9.42 0.77 8.70
CA TYR A 183 8.89 0.21 7.46
C TYR A 183 7.74 1.06 6.93
N SER A 184 7.22 0.69 5.75
CA SER A 184 6.13 1.43 5.11
C SER A 184 4.90 0.56 4.91
N SER A 185 3.74 1.21 4.83
CA SER A 185 2.51 0.59 4.35
C SER A 185 2.60 0.21 2.86
N ALA A 186 1.60 -0.52 2.36
CA ALA A 186 1.33 -0.52 0.93
C ALA A 186 1.11 0.92 0.43
N SER A 187 1.60 1.21 -0.79
CA SER A 187 1.39 2.52 -1.42
C SER A 187 -0.09 2.76 -1.69
N TYR A 188 -0.59 3.95 -1.45
CA TYR A 188 -1.94 4.36 -1.78
C TYR A 188 -1.93 5.64 -2.61
N ARG A 189 -3.03 5.88 -3.33
CA ARG A 189 -3.25 7.06 -4.14
C ARG A 189 -4.45 7.83 -3.61
N CYS A 190 -4.26 9.11 -3.37
CA CYS A 190 -5.33 10.08 -3.12
C CYS A 190 -5.49 10.98 -4.34
N ASP A 191 -6.71 11.34 -4.70
CA ASP A 191 -6.97 12.22 -5.83
C ASP A 191 -8.27 13.02 -5.65
N ASP A 192 -8.34 14.15 -6.35
CA ASP A 192 -9.55 14.95 -6.56
C ASP A 192 -9.83 15.14 -8.07
N THR A 193 -9.59 14.07 -8.84
CA THR A 193 -9.71 14.07 -10.31
C THR A 193 -11.13 14.36 -10.77
N TYR A 194 -12.13 14.01 -9.95
CA TYR A 194 -13.55 14.21 -10.24
C TYR A 194 -14.12 15.53 -9.68
N ALA A 195 -13.25 16.48 -9.36
CA ALA A 195 -13.63 17.80 -8.87
C ALA A 195 -14.58 18.54 -9.83
N LYS A 196 -15.29 19.53 -9.32
CA LYS A 196 -16.23 20.35 -10.09
C LYS A 196 -15.49 21.14 -11.18
N LYS A 197 -15.85 20.92 -12.44
CA LYS A 197 -15.35 21.71 -13.55
C LYS A 197 -16.11 23.04 -13.70
N PRO A 198 -15.51 24.07 -14.33
CA PRO A 198 -16.23 25.27 -14.72
C PRO A 198 -17.52 24.93 -15.48
N GLY A 199 -18.61 25.63 -15.18
CA GLY A 199 -19.92 25.37 -15.79
C GLY A 199 -20.72 24.20 -15.22
N GLN A 200 -20.14 23.34 -14.37
CA GLN A 200 -20.87 22.25 -13.71
C GLN A 200 -21.46 22.73 -12.38
N GLN A 201 -22.65 22.23 -12.00
CA GLN A 201 -23.26 22.55 -10.70
C GLN A 201 -22.52 21.86 -9.55
N ARG A 202 -22.00 20.64 -9.76
CA ARG A 202 -21.33 19.82 -8.73
C ARG A 202 -20.21 18.95 -9.31
N ALA A 203 -19.30 18.52 -8.46
CA ALA A 203 -18.30 17.52 -8.78
C ALA A 203 -18.96 16.17 -9.15
N ARG A 204 -18.34 15.39 -10.04
CA ARG A 204 -18.80 14.02 -10.37
C ARG A 204 -18.67 13.09 -9.17
N GLN A 205 -17.64 13.28 -8.34
CA GLN A 205 -17.42 12.57 -7.09
C GLN A 205 -16.58 13.43 -6.14
N ARG A 206 -16.70 13.20 -4.83
CA ARG A 206 -15.83 13.80 -3.81
C ARG A 206 -14.40 13.26 -3.92
N PRO A 207 -13.39 14.00 -3.43
CA PRO A 207 -12.03 13.49 -3.34
C PRO A 207 -11.95 12.21 -2.51
N GLY A 208 -10.93 11.37 -2.74
CA GLY A 208 -10.77 10.11 -2.00
C GLY A 208 -9.47 9.39 -2.30
N CYS A 209 -9.30 8.25 -1.63
CA CYS A 209 -8.06 7.47 -1.68
C CYS A 209 -8.34 5.96 -1.89
N VAL A 210 -7.42 5.28 -2.59
CA VAL A 210 -7.46 3.83 -2.85
C VAL A 210 -6.06 3.23 -2.90
N PHE A 211 -5.97 1.91 -2.86
CA PHE A 211 -4.77 1.14 -3.18
C PHE A 211 -4.76 0.81 -4.68
N PRO A 212 -4.03 1.56 -5.53
CA PRO A 212 -4.12 1.44 -6.99
C PRO A 212 -3.58 0.11 -7.53
N GLN A 213 -2.67 -0.55 -6.83
CA GLN A 213 -2.12 -1.86 -7.19
C GLN A 213 -3.12 -3.02 -7.09
N VAL A 214 -4.27 -2.81 -6.46
CA VAL A 214 -5.36 -3.78 -6.46
C VAL A 214 -6.22 -3.57 -7.69
N THR A 215 -6.23 -4.53 -8.59
CA THR A 215 -7.06 -4.54 -9.80
C THR A 215 -8.47 -5.03 -9.45
N PRO A 216 -9.50 -4.16 -9.44
CA PRO A 216 -10.85 -4.56 -9.07
C PRO A 216 -11.53 -5.37 -10.18
N THR A 217 -12.55 -6.14 -9.83
CA THR A 217 -13.32 -6.97 -10.76
C THR A 217 -14.76 -6.48 -10.84
N LEU A 218 -15.21 -6.16 -12.05
CA LEU A 218 -16.60 -5.87 -12.38
C LEU A 218 -17.35 -7.20 -12.51
N THR A 219 -18.32 -7.44 -11.63
CA THR A 219 -19.11 -8.69 -11.58
C THR A 219 -20.54 -8.53 -12.03
N ASP A 220 -21.06 -7.28 -12.05
CA ASP A 220 -22.49 -6.98 -12.28
C ASP A 220 -22.94 -7.36 -13.70
N MET A 221 -22.03 -7.50 -14.66
CA MET A 221 -22.34 -7.86 -16.05
C MET A 221 -22.96 -9.24 -16.18
N ALA A 222 -22.65 -10.17 -15.29
CA ALA A 222 -23.26 -11.50 -15.26
C ALA A 222 -24.79 -11.47 -15.07
N SER A 223 -25.34 -10.38 -14.49
CA SER A 223 -26.78 -10.21 -14.27
C SER A 223 -27.54 -9.71 -15.51
N LEU A 224 -26.86 -9.40 -16.60
CA LEU A 224 -27.43 -8.89 -17.84
C LEU A 224 -27.68 -10.08 -18.81
N PRO A 225 -28.96 -10.36 -19.17
CA PRO A 225 -29.31 -11.64 -19.82
C PRO A 225 -28.73 -11.82 -21.22
N ASN A 226 -28.47 -10.74 -21.96
CA ASN A 226 -27.87 -10.82 -23.31
C ASN A 226 -26.40 -10.37 -23.30
N ILE A 227 -26.05 -9.35 -22.55
CA ILE A 227 -24.70 -8.78 -22.46
C ILE A 227 -23.74 -9.76 -21.77
N GLY A 228 -24.12 -10.37 -20.64
CA GLY A 228 -23.28 -11.32 -19.92
C GLY A 228 -22.82 -12.48 -20.80
N PRO A 229 -23.73 -13.24 -21.44
CA PRO A 229 -23.39 -14.27 -22.42
C PRO A 229 -22.55 -13.76 -23.60
N GLY A 230 -22.85 -12.55 -24.12
CA GLY A 230 -22.07 -11.89 -25.18
C GLY A 230 -20.62 -11.68 -24.78
N ILE A 231 -20.37 -11.08 -23.61
CA ILE A 231 -19.02 -10.88 -23.04
C ILE A 231 -18.33 -12.24 -22.87
N LYS A 232 -19.01 -13.22 -22.26
CA LYS A 232 -18.46 -14.58 -22.05
C LYS A 232 -17.98 -15.22 -23.35
N LYS A 233 -18.77 -15.11 -24.43
CA LYS A 233 -18.44 -15.62 -25.77
C LYS A 233 -17.20 -14.93 -26.34
N ILE A 234 -17.06 -13.62 -26.16
CA ILE A 234 -15.90 -12.85 -26.65
C ILE A 234 -14.66 -13.16 -25.79
N GLN A 235 -14.78 -13.21 -24.46
CA GLN A 235 -13.70 -13.60 -23.55
C GLN A 235 -13.22 -15.06 -23.73
N ALA A 236 -14.02 -15.94 -24.33
CA ALA A 236 -13.62 -17.33 -24.60
C ALA A 236 -12.63 -17.47 -25.75
N ARG A 237 -12.39 -16.39 -26.53
CA ARG A 237 -11.56 -16.40 -27.74
C ARG A 237 -10.47 -15.33 -27.69
N GLY A 238 -9.53 -15.42 -28.62
CA GLY A 238 -8.43 -14.45 -28.75
C GLY A 238 -7.58 -14.39 -27.46
N GLY A 239 -7.21 -13.19 -27.03
CA GLY A 239 -6.37 -12.94 -25.85
C GLY A 239 -7.12 -12.95 -24.51
N HIS A 240 -8.40 -13.34 -24.45
CA HIS A 240 -9.22 -13.41 -23.24
C HIS A 240 -9.25 -12.08 -22.43
N TYR A 241 -9.23 -10.94 -23.12
CA TYR A 241 -9.16 -9.61 -22.52
C TYR A 241 -10.28 -9.37 -21.52
N GLY A 242 -9.91 -8.79 -20.37
CA GLY A 242 -10.80 -8.53 -19.24
C GLY A 242 -11.12 -9.75 -18.38
N ARG A 243 -10.88 -10.98 -18.82
CA ARG A 243 -11.15 -12.18 -18.03
C ARG A 243 -10.17 -12.27 -16.85
N PRO A 244 -10.64 -12.47 -15.60
CA PRO A 244 -9.74 -12.64 -14.45
C PRO A 244 -8.76 -13.80 -14.67
N GLY A 245 -7.48 -13.55 -14.39
CA GLY A 245 -6.41 -14.55 -14.54
C GLY A 245 -5.86 -14.72 -15.96
N SER A 246 -6.37 -14.00 -16.97
CA SER A 246 -5.85 -14.08 -18.36
C SER A 246 -4.51 -13.36 -18.57
N GLY A 247 -4.09 -12.51 -17.64
CA GLY A 247 -2.95 -11.60 -17.83
C GLY A 247 -3.29 -10.32 -18.61
N HIS A 248 -4.49 -10.19 -19.19
CA HIS A 248 -4.93 -9.08 -20.04
C HIS A 248 -6.13 -8.32 -19.43
N PRO A 249 -5.93 -7.48 -18.37
CA PRO A 249 -7.00 -6.64 -17.82
C PRO A 249 -7.44 -5.60 -18.86
N LEU A 250 -8.62 -5.02 -18.66
CA LEU A 250 -9.04 -3.81 -19.36
C LEU A 250 -8.53 -2.58 -18.62
N HIS A 251 -8.24 -1.50 -19.36
CA HIS A 251 -7.75 -0.24 -18.80
C HIS A 251 -8.76 0.88 -19.05
N TYR A 252 -9.19 1.52 -17.97
CA TYR A 252 -10.19 2.58 -18.02
C TYR A 252 -9.73 3.77 -18.89
N LEU A 253 -10.61 4.24 -19.76
CA LEU A 253 -10.42 5.39 -20.67
C LEU A 253 -11.39 6.50 -20.28
N THR A 254 -10.87 7.60 -19.70
CA THR A 254 -11.68 8.74 -19.25
C THR A 254 -12.02 9.73 -20.36
N ASP A 255 -11.35 9.65 -21.49
CA ASP A 255 -11.57 10.52 -22.66
C ASP A 255 -12.85 10.10 -23.37
N LYS A 256 -13.91 10.93 -23.19
CA LYS A 256 -15.22 10.66 -23.80
C LYS A 256 -15.17 10.67 -25.32
N ALA A 257 -14.40 11.56 -25.93
CA ALA A 257 -14.33 11.64 -27.39
C ALA A 257 -13.71 10.36 -27.98
N LYS A 258 -12.67 9.84 -27.33
CA LYS A 258 -12.06 8.54 -27.71
C LYS A 258 -13.01 7.38 -27.47
N SER A 259 -13.72 7.35 -26.33
CA SER A 259 -14.73 6.34 -26.07
C SER A 259 -15.85 6.35 -27.11
N ASP A 260 -16.36 7.54 -27.49
CA ASP A 260 -17.36 7.68 -28.54
C ASP A 260 -16.80 7.23 -29.91
N ALA A 261 -15.54 7.52 -30.21
CA ALA A 261 -14.86 7.04 -31.41
C ALA A 261 -14.73 5.51 -31.42
N ASN A 262 -14.36 4.89 -30.30
CA ASN A 262 -14.31 3.44 -30.13
C ASN A 262 -15.66 2.78 -30.48
N ARG A 263 -16.74 3.34 -29.92
CA ARG A 263 -18.09 2.85 -30.20
C ARG A 263 -18.46 2.99 -31.69
N ARG A 264 -18.22 4.17 -32.28
CA ARG A 264 -18.48 4.37 -33.71
C ARG A 264 -17.70 3.42 -34.59
N ALA A 265 -16.44 3.14 -34.28
CA ALA A 265 -15.58 2.26 -35.07
C ALA A 265 -16.13 0.83 -35.22
N VAL A 266 -16.91 0.35 -34.25
CA VAL A 266 -17.44 -1.03 -34.26
C VAL A 266 -18.94 -1.11 -34.49
N CYS A 267 -19.72 -0.05 -34.20
CA CYS A 267 -21.19 -0.06 -34.28
C CYS A 267 -21.77 0.77 -35.41
N ALA A 268 -21.08 1.83 -35.89
CA ALA A 268 -21.66 2.74 -36.93
C ALA A 268 -21.97 2.00 -38.24
N GLY A 269 -23.12 2.34 -38.84
CA GLY A 269 -23.57 1.75 -40.07
C GLY A 269 -24.02 0.30 -40.03
N LYS A 270 -24.07 -0.29 -38.82
CA LYS A 270 -24.54 -1.65 -38.62
C LYS A 270 -25.97 -1.71 -38.11
N THR A 271 -26.72 -2.67 -38.57
CA THR A 271 -28.09 -2.99 -38.13
C THR A 271 -28.14 -4.36 -37.51
N ALA A 272 -29.06 -4.53 -36.56
CA ALA A 272 -29.27 -5.82 -35.89
C ALA A 272 -29.79 -6.85 -36.90
N PRO A 273 -29.15 -8.02 -37.05
CA PRO A 273 -29.69 -9.12 -37.85
C PRO A 273 -31.05 -9.57 -37.35
N PRO A 274 -31.90 -10.17 -38.24
CA PRO A 274 -33.13 -10.81 -37.78
C PRO A 274 -32.86 -11.84 -36.67
N GLY A 275 -33.73 -11.90 -35.67
CA GLY A 275 -33.58 -12.80 -34.50
C GLY A 275 -32.64 -12.30 -33.41
N SER A 276 -32.07 -11.08 -33.55
CA SER A 276 -31.28 -10.44 -32.47
C SER A 276 -32.16 -10.12 -31.26
N ALA A 277 -31.60 -10.13 -30.07
CA ALA A 277 -32.30 -9.80 -28.83
C ALA A 277 -32.80 -8.34 -28.76
N GLY A 278 -32.20 -7.43 -29.55
CA GLY A 278 -32.60 -6.05 -29.65
C GLY A 278 -31.77 -5.24 -30.65
N PRO A 279 -32.15 -3.95 -30.86
CA PRO A 279 -31.52 -3.12 -31.89
C PRO A 279 -30.23 -2.42 -31.45
N SER A 280 -29.86 -2.48 -30.15
CA SER A 280 -28.71 -1.75 -29.64
C SER A 280 -27.43 -2.53 -29.79
N CYS A 281 -26.44 -1.94 -30.45
CA CYS A 281 -25.09 -2.51 -30.54
C CYS A 281 -24.36 -2.31 -29.22
N ASP A 282 -23.95 -3.39 -28.57
CA ASP A 282 -23.09 -3.45 -27.40
C ASP A 282 -21.74 -4.03 -27.75
N GLU A 283 -20.68 -3.34 -27.43
CA GLU A 283 -19.30 -3.72 -27.76
C GLU A 283 -18.52 -4.28 -26.55
N TYR A 284 -17.70 -5.30 -26.81
CA TYR A 284 -16.70 -5.77 -25.85
C TYR A 284 -15.34 -5.99 -26.53
N PRO A 285 -14.20 -5.50 -25.97
CA PRO A 285 -14.09 -4.67 -24.74
C PRO A 285 -14.87 -3.37 -24.83
N PHE A 286 -15.26 -2.85 -23.66
CA PHE A 286 -16.11 -1.64 -23.58
C PHE A 286 -15.47 -0.44 -24.28
N ALA A 287 -16.28 0.41 -24.91
CA ALA A 287 -15.80 1.65 -25.54
C ALA A 287 -15.02 2.55 -24.56
N SER A 288 -15.38 2.55 -23.27
CA SER A 288 -14.69 3.29 -22.22
C SER A 288 -13.39 2.61 -21.73
N THR A 289 -12.76 1.79 -22.57
CA THR A 289 -11.46 1.17 -22.29
C THR A 289 -10.44 1.45 -23.41
N ARG A 290 -9.15 1.33 -23.11
CA ARG A 290 -8.07 1.43 -24.09
C ARG A 290 -8.12 0.31 -25.12
N GLU A 291 -8.68 -0.83 -24.73
CA GLU A 291 -8.87 -2.04 -25.55
C GLU A 291 -10.14 -1.96 -26.39
N GLY A 292 -10.96 -0.90 -26.23
CA GLY A 292 -12.22 -0.70 -26.95
C GLY A 292 -12.03 -0.36 -28.43
N GLY A 293 -13.14 -0.39 -29.16
CA GLY A 293 -13.14 -0.10 -30.60
C GLY A 293 -12.37 -1.16 -31.40
N THR A 294 -11.43 -0.67 -32.23
CA THR A 294 -10.58 -1.52 -33.08
C THR A 294 -9.15 -1.68 -32.54
N ALA A 295 -8.89 -1.31 -31.28
CA ALA A 295 -7.56 -1.40 -30.67
C ALA A 295 -7.03 -2.85 -30.59
N LEU A 296 -7.92 -3.84 -30.51
CA LEU A 296 -7.56 -5.26 -30.49
C LEU A 296 -7.86 -5.93 -31.83
N PRO A 297 -7.18 -7.05 -32.15
CA PRO A 297 -7.52 -7.92 -33.28
C PRO A 297 -8.99 -8.38 -33.21
N ALA A 298 -9.61 -8.65 -34.36
CA ALA A 298 -11.01 -9.07 -34.44
C ALA A 298 -11.35 -10.32 -33.61
N ALA A 299 -10.38 -11.24 -33.44
CA ALA A 299 -10.54 -12.42 -32.58
C ALA A 299 -10.74 -12.08 -31.11
N SER A 300 -10.25 -10.93 -30.63
CA SER A 300 -10.28 -10.53 -29.21
C SER A 300 -11.36 -9.48 -28.88
N ARG A 301 -12.21 -9.12 -29.84
CA ARG A 301 -13.28 -8.13 -29.69
C ARG A 301 -14.55 -8.57 -30.38
N GLY A 302 -15.66 -7.95 -30.06
CA GLY A 302 -16.93 -8.27 -30.73
C GLY A 302 -18.07 -7.35 -30.32
N ILE A 303 -19.22 -7.59 -30.93
CA ILE A 303 -20.47 -6.92 -30.62
C ILE A 303 -21.57 -7.92 -30.28
N THR A 304 -22.51 -7.49 -29.47
CA THR A 304 -23.74 -8.20 -29.14
C THR A 304 -24.91 -7.25 -29.38
N TRP A 305 -25.97 -7.75 -30.04
CA TRP A 305 -27.17 -6.97 -30.24
C TRP A 305 -28.14 -7.19 -29.10
N VAL A 306 -28.48 -6.11 -28.37
CA VAL A 306 -29.21 -6.17 -27.10
C VAL A 306 -30.35 -5.16 -27.05
N PRO A 307 -31.34 -5.34 -26.13
CA PRO A 307 -32.34 -4.30 -25.88
C PRO A 307 -31.69 -2.99 -25.42
N VAL A 308 -32.19 -1.85 -25.89
CA VAL A 308 -31.69 -0.50 -25.52
C VAL A 308 -31.65 -0.31 -23.99
N ARG A 309 -32.70 -0.81 -23.30
CA ARG A 309 -32.77 -0.74 -21.83
C ARG A 309 -31.61 -1.49 -21.15
N GLU A 310 -31.23 -2.65 -21.67
CA GLU A 310 -30.13 -3.45 -21.12
C GLU A 310 -28.79 -2.75 -21.33
N ASN A 311 -28.54 -2.19 -22.52
CA ASN A 311 -27.34 -1.42 -22.81
C ASN A 311 -27.22 -0.17 -21.91
N ASN A 312 -28.31 0.57 -21.71
CA ASN A 312 -28.32 1.69 -20.78
C ASN A 312 -28.03 1.28 -19.33
N ARG A 313 -28.57 0.13 -18.90
CA ARG A 313 -28.30 -0.45 -17.56
C ARG A 313 -26.83 -0.80 -17.41
N GLN A 314 -26.22 -1.42 -18.42
CA GLN A 314 -24.78 -1.70 -18.45
C GLN A 314 -23.95 -0.43 -18.25
N GLY A 315 -24.22 0.62 -18.98
CA GLY A 315 -23.53 1.91 -18.84
C GLY A 315 -23.60 2.46 -17.40
N GLY A 316 -24.80 2.36 -16.77
CA GLY A 316 -24.97 2.72 -15.37
C GLY A 316 -24.16 1.88 -14.41
N MET A 317 -24.08 0.56 -14.62
CA MET A 317 -23.28 -0.37 -13.82
C MET A 317 -21.78 -0.09 -13.94
N ILE A 318 -21.29 0.13 -15.17
CA ILE A 318 -19.89 0.48 -15.43
C ILE A 318 -19.55 1.79 -14.71
N ASN A 319 -20.35 2.85 -14.86
CA ASN A 319 -20.10 4.12 -14.19
C ASN A 319 -20.11 3.98 -12.65
N LYS A 320 -21.00 3.20 -12.07
CA LYS A 320 -21.04 2.90 -10.62
C LYS A 320 -19.77 2.18 -10.18
N PHE A 321 -19.31 1.20 -10.96
CA PHE A 321 -18.09 0.44 -10.69
C PHE A 321 -16.84 1.33 -10.76
N GLU A 322 -16.71 2.15 -11.81
CA GLU A 322 -15.60 3.09 -12.00
C GLU A 322 -15.47 4.05 -10.81
N LEU A 323 -16.59 4.67 -10.41
CA LEU A 323 -16.63 5.59 -9.30
C LEU A 323 -16.41 4.87 -7.96
N GLY A 324 -17.05 3.71 -7.77
CA GLY A 324 -16.94 2.92 -6.53
C GLY A 324 -15.53 2.41 -6.24
N ASN A 325 -14.78 2.10 -7.30
CA ASN A 325 -13.37 1.68 -7.23
C ASN A 325 -12.37 2.82 -7.46
N ARG A 326 -12.88 4.03 -7.70
CA ARG A 326 -12.07 5.21 -7.99
C ARG A 326 -11.05 4.97 -9.09
N LEU A 327 -11.53 4.46 -10.25
CA LEU A 327 -10.68 4.23 -11.42
C LEU A 327 -10.31 5.57 -12.05
N LEU A 328 -9.03 5.79 -12.29
CA LEU A 328 -8.50 6.88 -13.09
C LEU A 328 -8.08 6.38 -14.47
N ASN A 329 -7.80 7.31 -15.39
CA ASN A 329 -7.38 6.98 -16.74
C ASN A 329 -6.18 6.03 -16.74
N GLY A 330 -6.36 4.85 -17.32
CA GLY A 330 -5.34 3.80 -17.38
C GLY A 330 -5.34 2.83 -16.20
N ASP A 331 -6.19 3.00 -15.18
CA ASP A 331 -6.33 1.99 -14.14
C ASP A 331 -6.89 0.68 -14.73
N ALA A 332 -6.27 -0.43 -14.33
CA ALA A 332 -6.68 -1.76 -14.77
C ALA A 332 -7.89 -2.28 -13.99
N PHE A 333 -8.72 -3.09 -14.66
CA PHE A 333 -9.82 -3.83 -14.02
C PHE A 333 -10.16 -5.12 -14.78
N TRP A 334 -10.80 -6.04 -14.08
CA TRP A 334 -11.30 -7.29 -14.63
C TRP A 334 -12.81 -7.25 -14.84
N VAL A 335 -13.32 -8.11 -15.71
CA VAL A 335 -14.75 -8.32 -15.95
C VAL A 335 -15.04 -9.82 -15.80
N LYS A 336 -15.81 -10.16 -14.79
CA LYS A 336 -16.25 -11.52 -14.51
C LYS A 336 -17.72 -11.66 -14.87
N VAL A 337 -18.05 -12.60 -15.79
CA VAL A 337 -19.38 -12.99 -16.24
C VAL A 337 -19.61 -14.47 -16.05
#